data_400bd56da9a42bd857561f85caa3ff2a
#
_entry.id   400bd56da9a42bd857561f85caa3ff2a
#
_cell.length_a   1.000
_cell.length_b   1.000
_cell.length_c   1.000
_cell.angle_alpha   90.00
_cell.angle_beta   90.00
_cell.angle_gamma   90.00
#
_symmetry.space_group_name_H-M   'P 1'
#
loop_
_entity.id
_entity.type
_entity.pdbx_description
1 polymer ?
#
loop_
_entity_poly.entity_id
_entity_poly.type
_entity_poly.pdbx_seq_one_letter_code
_entity_poly.pdbx_strand_id
1 'polypeptide(L)'
;MLNDKMNALIEEVCGELAEREELVHTIALTLLTGKNLFVLGEPGQAKSQAIDLFRSHITGAKQFDILMSKGTDQEQLFGRLDLASIIPGHVSHAVLNNDPRYAQMRKRLAELMSSAQDDRGFAEIGELHGRMNRYKAALALQHEGMPEMVTANKIPESHVCFLDEIFSAPVMVRQ
;
A
#
# COMPACT_ATOMS: atom_id res chain seq x y z
N MET A 1 -17.01 6.33 -23.85
CA MET A 1 -16.00 6.92 -22.94
C MET A 1 -15.14 5.90 -22.21
N LEU A 2 -15.65 5.04 -21.26
CA LEU A 2 -14.80 4.05 -20.60
C LEU A 2 -14.40 2.92 -21.55
N ASN A 3 -15.35 2.40 -22.33
CA ASN A 3 -15.10 1.37 -23.33
C ASN A 3 -14.08 1.82 -24.38
N ASP A 4 -14.17 3.07 -24.85
CA ASP A 4 -13.24 3.58 -25.87
C ASP A 4 -11.81 3.66 -25.35
N LYS A 5 -11.65 4.08 -24.08
CA LYS A 5 -10.34 4.11 -23.42
C LYS A 5 -9.77 2.71 -23.19
N MET A 6 -10.64 1.77 -22.82
CA MET A 6 -10.21 0.38 -22.61
C MET A 6 -9.85 -0.29 -23.93
N ASN A 7 -10.61 -0.07 -25.00
CA ASN A 7 -10.28 -0.59 -26.31
C ASN A 7 -8.96 -0.03 -26.85
N ALA A 8 -8.74 1.29 -26.69
CA ALA A 8 -7.47 1.90 -27.06
C ALA A 8 -6.28 1.31 -26.28
N LEU A 9 -6.45 1.07 -24.97
CA LEU A 9 -5.43 0.43 -24.16
C LEU A 9 -5.17 -1.02 -24.60
N ILE A 10 -6.23 -1.78 -24.92
CA ILE A 10 -6.08 -3.15 -25.41
C ILE A 10 -5.30 -3.15 -26.74
N GLU A 11 -5.63 -2.26 -27.67
CA GLU A 11 -4.93 -2.14 -28.96
C GLU A 11 -3.45 -1.77 -28.76
N GLU A 12 -3.14 -0.84 -27.85
CA GLU A 12 -1.78 -0.45 -27.51
C GLU A 12 -0.97 -1.61 -26.96
N VAL A 13 -1.52 -2.31 -25.94
CA VAL A 13 -0.85 -3.47 -25.31
C VAL A 13 -0.72 -4.65 -26.27
N CYS A 14 -1.74 -4.92 -27.11
CA CYS A 14 -1.64 -5.94 -28.17
C CYS A 14 -0.57 -5.60 -29.21
N GLY A 15 -0.34 -4.32 -29.49
CA GLY A 15 0.69 -3.88 -30.40
C GLY A 15 2.13 -4.15 -29.91
N GLU A 16 2.31 -4.25 -28.59
CA GLU A 16 3.60 -4.53 -27.96
C GLU A 16 3.86 -6.03 -27.72
N LEU A 17 2.81 -6.86 -27.77
CA LEU A 17 2.87 -8.29 -27.41
C LEU A 17 2.40 -9.16 -28.58
N ALA A 18 3.31 -9.95 -29.14
CA ALA A 18 2.96 -10.89 -30.21
C ALA A 18 2.15 -12.08 -29.65
N GLU A 19 1.04 -12.41 -30.31
CA GLU A 19 0.23 -13.63 -30.04
C GLU A 19 -0.30 -13.72 -28.59
N ARG A 20 -0.71 -12.58 -27.99
CA ARG A 20 -1.21 -12.51 -26.60
C ARG A 20 -2.56 -11.79 -26.48
N GLU A 21 -3.28 -11.63 -27.56
CA GLU A 21 -4.55 -10.90 -27.60
C GLU A 21 -5.56 -11.47 -26.59
N GLU A 22 -5.68 -12.80 -26.48
CA GLU A 22 -6.60 -13.45 -25.54
C GLU A 22 -6.26 -13.11 -24.08
N LEU A 23 -4.98 -13.14 -23.72
CA LEU A 23 -4.51 -12.77 -22.38
C LEU A 23 -4.80 -11.29 -22.09
N VAL A 24 -4.49 -10.42 -23.04
CA VAL A 24 -4.70 -8.97 -22.94
C VAL A 24 -6.19 -8.66 -22.73
N HIS A 25 -7.08 -9.26 -23.53
CA HIS A 25 -8.53 -9.11 -23.38
C HIS A 25 -9.02 -9.65 -22.03
N THR A 26 -8.48 -10.77 -21.57
CA THR A 26 -8.88 -11.37 -20.29
C THR A 26 -8.46 -10.48 -19.11
N ILE A 27 -7.26 -9.89 -19.15
CA ILE A 27 -6.81 -8.93 -18.14
C ILE A 27 -7.73 -7.71 -18.13
N ALA A 28 -8.04 -7.14 -19.29
CA ALA A 28 -8.94 -6.00 -19.41
C ALA A 28 -10.33 -6.30 -18.84
N LEU A 29 -10.90 -7.45 -19.15
CA LEU A 29 -12.19 -7.90 -18.64
C LEU A 29 -12.17 -8.08 -17.12
N THR A 30 -11.08 -8.62 -16.58
CA THR A 30 -10.87 -8.81 -15.15
C THR A 30 -10.87 -7.47 -14.41
N LEU A 31 -10.16 -6.48 -14.93
CA LEU A 31 -10.11 -5.13 -14.36
C LEU A 31 -11.48 -4.44 -14.40
N LEU A 32 -12.23 -4.58 -15.51
CA LEU A 32 -13.57 -3.99 -15.65
C LEU A 32 -14.60 -4.63 -14.74
N THR A 33 -14.49 -5.93 -14.51
CA THR A 33 -15.47 -6.70 -13.72
C THR A 33 -15.12 -6.81 -12.23
N GLY A 34 -13.90 -6.41 -11.83
CA GLY A 34 -13.41 -6.56 -10.46
C GLY A 34 -13.31 -8.03 -10.04
N LYS A 35 -13.09 -8.95 -10.98
CA LYS A 35 -12.91 -10.38 -10.72
C LYS A 35 -11.44 -10.74 -10.58
N ASN A 36 -11.14 -11.86 -9.96
CA ASN A 36 -9.79 -12.39 -9.89
C ASN A 36 -9.46 -13.15 -11.18
N LEU A 37 -8.23 -12.99 -11.65
CA LEU A 37 -7.68 -13.72 -12.79
C LEU A 37 -6.57 -14.65 -12.30
N PHE A 38 -6.63 -15.89 -12.72
CA PHE A 38 -5.55 -16.85 -12.54
C PHE A 38 -4.98 -17.23 -13.89
N VAL A 39 -3.68 -16.94 -14.10
CA VAL A 39 -2.98 -17.23 -15.36
C VAL A 39 -2.02 -18.37 -15.15
N LEU A 40 -2.29 -19.49 -15.82
CA LEU A 40 -1.40 -20.66 -15.85
C LEU A 40 -0.69 -20.73 -17.20
N GLY A 41 0.60 -20.97 -17.19
CA GLY A 41 1.39 -21.13 -18.41
C GLY A 41 2.88 -21.27 -18.11
N GLU A 42 3.63 -21.73 -19.10
CA GLU A 42 5.07 -21.95 -18.99
C GLU A 42 5.85 -20.64 -18.74
N PRO A 43 7.02 -20.70 -18.12
CA PRO A 43 7.93 -19.54 -18.03
C PRO A 43 8.27 -18.96 -19.41
N GLY A 44 8.50 -17.66 -19.48
CA GLY A 44 8.89 -16.99 -20.73
C GLY A 44 7.73 -16.65 -21.69
N GLN A 45 6.47 -16.87 -21.30
CA GLN A 45 5.30 -16.59 -22.14
C GLN A 45 4.78 -15.13 -22.01
N ALA A 46 5.62 -14.18 -21.63
CA ALA A 46 5.30 -12.76 -21.50
C ALA A 46 4.07 -12.43 -20.58
N LYS A 47 3.69 -13.35 -19.67
CA LYS A 47 2.56 -13.13 -18.75
C LYS A 47 2.76 -11.89 -17.88
N SER A 48 3.89 -11.83 -17.19
CA SER A 48 4.23 -10.71 -16.30
C SER A 48 4.38 -9.41 -17.10
N GLN A 49 4.96 -9.48 -18.32
CA GLN A 49 5.08 -8.33 -19.20
C GLN A 49 3.71 -7.76 -19.61
N ALA A 50 2.73 -8.61 -19.94
CA ALA A 50 1.38 -8.17 -20.27
C ALA A 50 0.73 -7.44 -19.09
N ILE A 51 0.89 -7.97 -17.88
CA ILE A 51 0.36 -7.35 -16.66
C ILE A 51 1.06 -6.03 -16.36
N ASP A 52 2.37 -5.96 -16.50
CA ASP A 52 3.15 -4.74 -16.27
C ASP A 52 2.79 -3.63 -17.26
N LEU A 53 2.54 -3.96 -18.52
CA LEU A 53 2.05 -3.01 -19.51
C LEU A 53 0.67 -2.45 -19.11
N PHE A 54 -0.27 -3.29 -18.70
CA PHE A 54 -1.56 -2.80 -18.17
C PHE A 54 -1.38 -1.92 -16.95
N ARG A 55 -0.55 -2.33 -16.00
CA ARG A 55 -0.30 -1.59 -14.76
C ARG A 55 0.28 -0.21 -15.00
N SER A 56 1.15 -0.07 -16.00
CA SER A 56 1.76 1.22 -16.34
C SER A 56 0.74 2.27 -16.80
N HIS A 57 -0.38 1.83 -17.37
CA HIS A 57 -1.46 2.69 -17.85
C HIS A 57 -2.51 3.02 -16.78
N ILE A 58 -2.50 2.31 -15.63
CA ILE A 58 -3.44 2.56 -14.53
C ILE A 58 -2.86 3.62 -13.60
N THR A 59 -3.36 4.85 -13.71
CA THR A 59 -2.94 5.97 -12.86
C THR A 59 -3.90 6.17 -11.69
N GLY A 60 -3.34 6.59 -10.53
CA GLY A 60 -4.14 6.89 -9.33
C GLY A 60 -4.63 5.68 -8.55
N ALA A 61 -4.38 4.45 -9.00
CA ALA A 61 -4.67 3.24 -8.24
C ALA A 61 -3.48 2.82 -7.40
N LYS A 62 -3.74 2.39 -6.16
CA LYS A 62 -2.73 1.71 -5.35
C LYS A 62 -2.53 0.31 -5.90
N GLN A 63 -1.30 -0.02 -6.24
CA GLN A 63 -0.91 -1.31 -6.81
C GLN A 63 0.00 -2.06 -5.84
N PHE A 64 -0.22 -3.35 -5.73
CA PHE A 64 0.64 -4.27 -4.98
C PHE A 64 1.14 -5.37 -5.90
N ASP A 65 2.43 -5.62 -5.89
CA ASP A 65 3.05 -6.72 -6.63
C ASP A 65 4.08 -7.43 -5.78
N ILE A 66 4.15 -8.73 -5.94
CA ILE A 66 5.11 -9.57 -5.25
C ILE A 66 5.43 -10.82 -6.06
N LEU A 67 6.71 -11.13 -6.18
CA LEU A 67 7.18 -12.43 -6.61
C LEU A 67 7.20 -13.35 -5.39
N MET A 68 6.31 -14.33 -5.36
CA MET A 68 6.17 -15.25 -4.24
C MET A 68 7.29 -16.29 -4.22
N SER A 69 7.73 -16.64 -3.03
CA SER A 69 8.83 -17.59 -2.80
C SER A 69 8.53 -18.45 -1.57
N LYS A 70 9.41 -19.42 -1.29
CA LYS A 70 9.33 -20.25 -0.07
C LYS A 70 9.44 -19.44 1.23
N GLY A 71 10.01 -18.23 1.18
CA GLY A 71 10.14 -17.32 2.32
C GLY A 71 9.03 -16.27 2.41
N THR A 72 8.06 -16.30 1.50
CA THR A 72 6.92 -15.36 1.56
C THR A 72 6.02 -15.74 2.73
N ASP A 73 5.71 -14.76 3.57
CA ASP A 73 4.84 -14.92 4.74
C ASP A 73 3.57 -14.05 4.62
N GLN A 74 2.62 -14.30 5.52
CA GLN A 74 1.36 -13.57 5.55
C GLN A 74 1.54 -12.08 5.87
N GLU A 75 2.55 -11.71 6.65
CA GLU A 75 2.81 -10.32 7.00
C GLU A 75 3.27 -9.50 5.79
N GLN A 76 3.97 -10.12 4.86
CA GLN A 76 4.38 -9.48 3.61
C GLN A 76 3.17 -9.14 2.72
N LEU A 77 2.12 -9.95 2.77
CA LEU A 77 0.91 -9.77 1.96
C LEU A 77 -0.12 -8.88 2.64
N PHE A 78 -0.44 -9.16 3.89
CA PHE A 78 -1.59 -8.57 4.59
C PHE A 78 -1.21 -7.52 5.63
N GLY A 79 0.08 -7.43 5.95
CA GLY A 79 0.57 -6.55 7.01
C GLY A 79 0.79 -7.28 8.34
N ARG A 80 1.29 -6.54 9.31
CA ARG A 80 1.66 -7.06 10.63
C ARG A 80 0.93 -6.31 11.73
N LEU A 81 0.81 -6.94 12.89
CA LEU A 81 0.30 -6.29 14.08
C LEU A 81 1.22 -5.12 14.48
N ASP A 82 0.62 -3.95 14.72
CA ASP A 82 1.33 -2.83 15.33
C ASP A 82 1.47 -3.08 16.84
N LEU A 83 2.66 -3.48 17.25
CA LEU A 83 2.94 -3.77 18.68
C LEU A 83 2.69 -2.54 19.57
N ALA A 84 2.82 -1.32 19.04
CA ALA A 84 2.50 -0.12 19.80
C ALA A 84 1.02 -0.02 20.16
N SER A 85 0.13 -0.65 19.39
CA SER A 85 -1.32 -0.65 19.66
C SER A 85 -1.72 -1.47 20.88
N ILE A 86 -0.90 -2.46 21.27
CA ILE A 86 -1.20 -3.36 22.39
C ILE A 86 -0.40 -3.03 23.67
N ILE A 87 0.59 -2.13 23.59
CA ILE A 87 1.39 -1.72 24.74
C ILE A 87 0.65 -0.62 25.49
N PRO A 88 0.34 -0.79 26.79
CA PRO A 88 -0.34 0.25 27.59
C PRO A 88 0.40 1.60 27.54
N GLY A 89 -0.33 2.67 27.35
CA GLY A 89 0.22 4.03 27.25
C GLY A 89 0.88 4.36 25.91
N HIS A 90 0.83 3.46 24.93
CA HIS A 90 1.28 3.72 23.56
C HIS A 90 0.07 3.88 22.61
N VAL A 91 0.32 4.55 21.50
CA VAL A 91 -0.67 4.75 20.43
C VAL A 91 -0.08 4.26 19.11
N SER A 92 -0.87 3.58 18.32
CA SER A 92 -0.43 3.02 17.05
C SER A 92 -0.02 4.08 16.03
N HIS A 93 0.83 3.70 15.10
CA HIS A 93 1.22 4.57 13.99
C HIS A 93 0.04 4.92 13.08
N ALA A 94 -0.93 4.03 12.94
CA ALA A 94 -2.11 4.26 12.12
C ALA A 94 -2.99 5.36 12.71
N VAL A 95 -3.27 5.32 14.02
CA VAL A 95 -4.01 6.38 14.73
C VAL A 95 -3.31 7.72 14.60
N LEU A 96 -1.99 7.77 14.83
CA LEU A 96 -1.22 9.02 14.73
C LEU A 96 -1.21 9.61 13.31
N ASN A 97 -1.11 8.76 12.28
CA ASN A 97 -1.07 9.21 10.89
C ASN A 97 -2.45 9.69 10.41
N ASN A 98 -3.53 9.12 10.93
CA ASN A 98 -4.89 9.47 10.55
C ASN A 98 -5.46 10.62 11.41
N ASP A 99 -4.81 11.00 12.50
CA ASP A 99 -5.27 12.10 13.34
C ASP A 99 -4.88 13.46 12.74
N PRO A 100 -5.86 14.31 12.37
CA PRO A 100 -5.59 15.58 11.69
C PRO A 100 -4.87 16.60 12.59
N ARG A 101 -5.10 16.55 13.92
CA ARG A 101 -4.44 17.44 14.87
C ARG A 101 -2.96 17.08 15.02
N TYR A 102 -2.68 15.78 15.12
CA TYR A 102 -1.30 15.31 15.21
C TYR A 102 -0.54 15.60 13.91
N ALA A 103 -1.17 15.40 12.75
CA ALA A 103 -0.58 15.73 11.45
C ALA A 103 -0.23 17.22 11.33
N GLN A 104 -1.13 18.11 11.81
CA GLN A 104 -0.88 19.56 11.83
C GLN A 104 0.29 19.93 12.74
N MET A 105 0.35 19.36 13.94
CA MET A 105 1.47 19.59 14.87
C MET A 105 2.80 19.10 14.28
N ARG A 106 2.81 17.94 13.62
CA ARG A 106 4.00 17.38 12.95
C ARG A 106 4.47 18.27 11.81
N LYS A 107 3.56 18.82 11.00
CA LYS A 107 3.89 19.77 9.94
C LYS A 107 4.52 21.04 10.51
N ARG A 108 3.88 21.62 11.56
CA ARG A 108 4.42 22.81 12.23
C ARG A 108 5.80 22.58 12.84
N LEU A 109 6.02 21.40 13.44
CA LEU A 109 7.31 21.02 13.97
C LEU A 109 8.40 20.97 12.88
N ALA A 110 8.10 20.40 11.72
CA ALA A 110 9.03 20.34 10.59
C ALA A 110 9.37 21.75 10.07
N GLU A 111 8.38 22.65 9.99
CA GLU A 111 8.59 24.05 9.61
C GLU A 111 9.51 24.76 10.60
N LEU A 112 9.27 24.63 11.91
CA LEU A 112 10.08 25.21 12.96
C LEU A 112 11.51 24.66 12.95
N MET A 113 11.69 23.34 12.79
CA MET A 113 13.01 22.72 12.73
C MET A 113 13.83 23.20 11.52
N SER A 114 13.17 23.56 10.42
CA SER A 114 13.85 24.10 9.23
C SER A 114 14.20 25.58 9.35
N SER A 115 13.51 26.34 10.21
CA SER A 115 13.65 27.80 10.33
C SER A 115 14.31 28.28 11.62
N ALA A 116 14.39 27.43 12.66
CA ALA A 116 14.96 27.81 13.95
C ALA A 116 16.47 28.05 13.85
N GLN A 117 16.89 29.26 14.21
CA GLN A 117 18.30 29.66 14.22
C GLN A 117 18.72 30.30 15.55
N ASP A 118 17.76 30.49 16.46
CA ASP A 118 17.95 31.18 17.74
C ASP A 118 17.35 30.43 18.92
N ASP A 119 17.64 30.86 20.14
CA ASP A 119 17.13 30.28 21.39
C ASP A 119 15.59 30.30 21.48
N ARG A 120 14.93 31.28 20.84
CA ARG A 120 13.46 31.36 20.81
C ARG A 120 12.87 30.27 19.94
N GLY A 121 13.47 30.02 18.77
CA GLY A 121 13.07 28.93 17.88
C GLY A 121 13.23 27.57 18.55
N PHE A 122 14.32 27.34 19.25
CA PHE A 122 14.53 26.11 20.01
C PHE A 122 13.55 25.94 21.18
N ALA A 123 13.21 27.02 21.88
CA ALA A 123 12.19 26.99 22.93
C ALA A 123 10.80 26.63 22.37
N GLU A 124 10.38 27.22 21.23
CA GLU A 124 9.11 26.91 20.57
C GLU A 124 9.03 25.44 20.12
N ILE A 125 10.13 24.89 19.59
CA ILE A 125 10.26 23.46 19.26
C ILE A 125 10.05 22.62 20.52
N GLY A 126 10.67 22.97 21.64
CA GLY A 126 10.53 22.25 22.91
C GLY A 126 9.08 22.25 23.43
N GLU A 127 8.41 23.41 23.39
CA GLU A 127 7.00 23.51 23.77
C GLU A 127 6.08 22.68 22.88
N LEU A 128 6.28 22.75 21.57
CA LEU A 128 5.49 21.97 20.62
C LEU A 128 5.69 20.47 20.81
N HIS A 129 6.91 20.02 21.04
CA HIS A 129 7.22 18.62 21.39
C HIS A 129 6.50 18.19 22.67
N GLY A 130 6.52 19.02 23.71
CA GLY A 130 5.81 18.76 24.95
C GLY A 130 4.28 18.64 24.73
N ARG A 131 3.69 19.49 23.88
CA ARG A 131 2.26 19.41 23.51
C ARG A 131 1.96 18.13 22.72
N MET A 132 2.81 17.77 21.77
CA MET A 132 2.65 16.54 20.99
C MET A 132 2.71 15.30 21.88
N ASN A 133 3.61 15.24 22.84
CA ASN A 133 3.72 14.11 23.77
C ASN A 133 2.50 13.98 24.68
N ARG A 134 1.97 15.10 25.21
CA ARG A 134 0.72 15.09 25.99
C ARG A 134 -0.47 14.65 25.13
N TYR A 135 -0.52 15.08 23.88
CA TYR A 135 -1.58 14.69 22.96
C TYR A 135 -1.51 13.20 22.60
N LYS A 136 -0.31 12.66 22.35
CA LYS A 136 -0.09 11.21 22.17
C LYS A 136 -0.58 10.42 23.37
N ALA A 137 -0.24 10.85 24.58
CA ALA A 137 -0.69 10.17 25.80
C ALA A 137 -2.22 10.16 25.93
N ALA A 138 -2.89 11.26 25.57
CA ALA A 138 -4.35 11.32 25.56
C ALA A 138 -4.97 10.38 24.51
N LEU A 139 -4.39 10.32 23.31
CA LEU A 139 -4.82 9.37 22.27
C LEU A 139 -4.60 7.92 22.70
N ALA A 140 -3.47 7.62 23.37
CA ALA A 140 -3.20 6.29 23.88
C ALA A 140 -4.28 5.79 24.84
N LEU A 141 -4.75 6.64 25.74
CA LEU A 141 -5.84 6.30 26.66
C LEU A 141 -7.19 6.05 25.94
N GLN A 142 -7.43 6.73 24.82
CA GLN A 142 -8.66 6.56 24.03
C GLN A 142 -8.66 5.26 23.21
N HIS A 143 -7.48 4.80 22.80
CA HIS A 143 -7.29 3.64 21.94
C HIS A 143 -6.68 2.43 22.67
N GLU A 144 -6.60 2.47 23.99
CA GLU A 144 -5.98 1.41 24.78
C GLU A 144 -6.64 0.05 24.57
N GLY A 145 -5.81 -0.95 24.28
CA GLY A 145 -6.25 -2.33 24.09
C GLY A 145 -6.91 -2.63 22.74
N MET A 146 -6.89 -1.72 21.79
CA MET A 146 -7.37 -1.97 20.42
C MET A 146 -6.20 -2.41 19.52
N PRO A 147 -6.11 -3.71 19.16
CA PRO A 147 -5.06 -4.18 18.27
C PRO A 147 -5.26 -3.62 16.87
N GLU A 148 -4.22 -3.06 16.29
CA GLU A 148 -4.23 -2.52 14.94
C GLU A 148 -3.21 -3.22 14.05
N MET A 149 -3.51 -3.24 12.74
CA MET A 149 -2.63 -3.81 11.73
C MET A 149 -1.95 -2.71 10.91
N VAL A 150 -0.65 -2.85 10.66
CA VAL A 150 0.08 -2.02 9.71
C VAL A 150 -0.07 -2.64 8.34
N THR A 151 -1.00 -2.10 7.55
CA THR A 151 -1.38 -2.58 6.22
C THR A 151 -0.86 -1.70 5.07
N ALA A 152 -0.07 -0.67 5.41
CA ALA A 152 0.44 0.29 4.44
C ALA A 152 1.20 -0.41 3.29
N ASN A 153 0.77 -0.12 2.03
CA ASN A 153 1.30 -0.74 0.82
C ASN A 153 1.17 -2.27 0.78
N LYS A 154 0.11 -2.82 1.35
CA LYS A 154 -0.22 -4.25 1.34
C LYS A 154 -1.53 -4.50 0.59
N ILE A 155 -1.88 -5.79 0.39
CA ILE A 155 -3.10 -6.20 -0.31
C ILE A 155 -4.36 -5.47 0.23
N PRO A 156 -4.59 -5.35 1.57
CA PRO A 156 -5.80 -4.72 2.07
C PRO A 156 -6.00 -3.26 1.66
N GLU A 157 -4.92 -2.54 1.30
CA GLU A 157 -5.00 -1.16 0.84
C GLU A 157 -4.88 -0.99 -0.67
N SER A 158 -4.73 -2.09 -1.41
CA SER A 158 -4.46 -2.06 -2.84
C SER A 158 -5.73 -2.22 -3.66
N HIS A 159 -5.79 -1.51 -4.79
CA HIS A 159 -6.89 -1.64 -5.76
C HIS A 159 -6.62 -2.77 -6.77
N VAL A 160 -5.34 -2.98 -7.09
CA VAL A 160 -4.89 -4.03 -8.01
C VAL A 160 -3.72 -4.75 -7.38
N CYS A 161 -3.78 -6.08 -7.35
CA CYS A 161 -2.73 -6.93 -6.81
C CYS A 161 -2.23 -7.90 -7.88
N PHE A 162 -0.92 -8.03 -8.00
CA PHE A 162 -0.27 -9.03 -8.82
C PHE A 162 0.60 -9.94 -7.96
N LEU A 163 0.28 -11.24 -7.97
CA LEU A 163 1.01 -12.26 -7.22
C LEU A 163 1.65 -13.21 -8.24
N ASP A 164 2.93 -13.04 -8.49
CA ASP A 164 3.68 -13.92 -9.40
C ASP A 164 4.21 -15.15 -8.66
N GLU A 165 4.36 -16.25 -9.37
CA GLU A 165 4.88 -17.52 -8.82
C GLU A 165 4.11 -18.02 -7.58
N ILE A 166 2.79 -17.91 -7.57
CA ILE A 166 1.94 -18.23 -6.41
C ILE A 166 2.18 -19.64 -5.84
N PHE A 167 2.54 -20.62 -6.67
CA PHE A 167 2.84 -21.97 -6.24
C PHE A 167 4.20 -22.13 -5.53
N SER A 168 5.08 -21.16 -5.65
CA SER A 168 6.35 -21.11 -4.92
C SER A 168 6.19 -20.76 -3.44
N ALA A 169 5.05 -20.13 -3.07
CA ALA A 169 4.75 -19.77 -1.69
C ALA A 169 4.38 -20.99 -0.82
N PRO A 170 4.61 -20.90 0.51
CA PRO A 170 4.17 -21.93 1.45
C PRO A 170 2.66 -22.15 1.39
N VAL A 171 2.21 -23.38 1.65
CA VAL A 171 0.78 -23.75 1.65
C VAL A 171 -0.05 -22.85 2.56
N MET A 172 0.48 -22.48 3.74
CA MET A 172 -0.19 -21.60 4.72
C MET A 172 -0.46 -20.19 4.19
N VAL A 173 0.27 -19.74 3.19
CA VAL A 173 0.10 -18.40 2.58
C VAL A 173 -0.90 -18.45 1.42
N ARG A 174 -1.09 -19.64 0.82
CA ARG A 174 -1.99 -19.87 -0.33
C ARG A 174 -3.41 -20.23 0.08
N GLN A 175 -3.65 -20.54 1.35
CA GLN A 175 -4.98 -20.83 1.92
C GLN A 175 -5.70 -19.55 2.33
#